data_20191ee596ff850c8ef4232025fbac1c
#
_entry.id   20191ee596ff850c8ef4232025fbac1c
#
_cell.length_a   1.000
_cell.length_b   1.000
_cell.length_c   1.000
_cell.angle_alpha   90.00
_cell.angle_beta   90.00
_cell.angle_gamma   90.00
#
_symmetry.space_group_name_H-M   'P 1'
#
loop_
_entity.id
_entity.type
_entity.pdbx_description
1 polymer ?
#
loop_
_entity_poly.entity_id
_entity_poly.type
_entity_poly.pdbx_seq_one_letter_code
_entity_poly.pdbx_strand_id
1 'polypeptide(L)' 'MVDLTEEEKSALRYAMKMAAEIMEEIGWNTRLSDLSEQQVLTLMEAAVGGFQDAMRDIAAANKQSPEVPF' A
#
# COMPACT_ATOMS: atom_id res chain seq x y z
N MET A 1 -13.85 -3.33 14.70
CA MET A 1 -12.91 -2.88 13.67
C MET A 1 -12.38 -1.51 14.03
N VAL A 2 -11.10 -1.30 13.83
CA VAL A 2 -10.45 -0.05 14.20
C VAL A 2 -10.57 0.93 13.04
N ASP A 3 -10.92 2.18 13.36
CA ASP A 3 -10.97 3.21 12.33
C ASP A 3 -9.56 3.62 11.93
N LEU A 4 -9.33 3.74 10.64
CA LEU A 4 -8.04 4.16 10.14
C LEU A 4 -7.92 5.68 10.22
N THR A 5 -6.71 6.15 10.48
CA THR A 5 -6.44 7.58 10.41
C THR A 5 -6.41 8.02 8.95
N GLU A 6 -6.41 9.33 8.72
CA GLU A 6 -6.32 9.86 7.36
C GLU A 6 -5.01 9.44 6.70
N GLU A 7 -3.93 9.43 7.48
CA GLU A 7 -2.64 8.99 6.96
C GLU A 7 -2.70 7.53 6.55
N GLU A 8 -3.33 6.68 7.36
CA GLU A 8 -3.45 5.28 7.03
C GLU A 8 -4.32 5.06 5.80
N LYS A 9 -5.39 5.82 5.67
CA LYS A 9 -6.25 5.73 4.49
C LYS A 9 -5.50 6.13 3.23
N SER A 10 -4.68 7.17 3.33
CA SER A 10 -3.87 7.62 2.21
C SER A 10 -2.85 6.56 1.84
N ALA A 11 -2.20 5.97 2.84
CA ALA A 11 -1.22 4.91 2.61
C ALA A 11 -1.88 3.68 2.00
N LEU A 12 -3.11 3.39 2.40
CA LEU A 12 -3.84 2.26 1.86
C LEU A 12 -4.17 2.46 0.38
N ARG A 13 -4.51 3.70 0.00
CA ARG A 13 -4.74 4.01 -1.41
C ARG A 13 -3.47 3.81 -2.24
N TYR A 14 -2.33 4.18 -1.69
CA TYR A 14 -1.07 3.95 -2.38
C TYR A 14 -0.79 2.46 -2.50
N ALA A 15 -1.06 1.70 -1.44
CA ALA A 15 -0.91 0.25 -1.48
C ALA A 15 -1.79 -0.35 -2.57
N MET A 16 -3.00 0.17 -2.73
CA MET A 16 -3.91 -0.29 -3.78
C MET A 16 -3.32 -0.07 -5.16
N LYS A 17 -2.65 1.06 -5.37
CA LYS A 17 -2.00 1.32 -6.66
C LYS A 17 -0.90 0.32 -6.93
N MET A 18 -0.12 -0.02 -5.92
CA MET A 18 0.96 -1.00 -6.09
C MET A 18 0.39 -2.37 -6.43
N ALA A 19 -0.67 -2.78 -5.73
CA ALA A 19 -1.32 -4.04 -6.01
C ALA A 19 -1.92 -4.04 -7.41
N ALA A 20 -2.47 -2.90 -7.83
CA ALA A 20 -3.07 -2.78 -9.16
C ALA A 20 -2.03 -2.99 -10.26
N GLU A 21 -0.81 -2.53 -10.06
CA GLU A 21 0.25 -2.75 -11.04
C GLU A 21 0.56 -4.23 -11.21
N ILE A 22 0.54 -4.97 -10.11
CA ILE A 22 0.73 -6.42 -10.18
C ILE A 22 -0.44 -7.06 -10.92
N MET A 23 -1.66 -6.60 -10.66
CA MET A 23 -2.83 -7.13 -11.37
C MET A 23 -2.78 -6.84 -12.86
N GLU A 24 -2.18 -5.71 -13.25
CA GLU A 24 -1.99 -5.42 -14.67
C GLU A 24 -1.11 -6.48 -15.33
N GLU A 25 -0.09 -6.95 -14.62
CA GLU A 25 0.77 -7.99 -15.15
C GLU A 25 0.09 -9.35 -15.16
N ILE A 26 -0.70 -9.64 -14.12
CA ILE A 26 -1.41 -10.91 -14.05
C ILE A 26 -2.57 -10.94 -15.05
N GLY A 27 -3.29 -9.83 -15.17
CA GLY A 27 -4.47 -9.74 -16.02
C GLY A 27 -5.73 -9.56 -15.20
N TRP A 28 -6.41 -8.46 -15.41
CA TRP A 28 -7.63 -8.13 -14.64
C TRP A 28 -8.77 -9.11 -14.93
N ASN A 29 -8.69 -9.87 -16.02
CA ASN A 29 -9.72 -10.86 -16.34
C ASN A 29 -9.55 -12.17 -15.56
N THR A 30 -8.46 -12.30 -14.83
CA THR A 30 -8.19 -13.50 -14.04
C THR A 30 -9.12 -13.55 -12.83
N ARG A 31 -9.77 -14.70 -12.63
CA ARG A 31 -10.60 -14.86 -11.44
C ARG A 31 -9.71 -15.01 -10.22
N LEU A 32 -10.22 -14.53 -9.09
CA LEU A 32 -9.45 -14.66 -7.85
C LEU A 32 -9.12 -16.11 -7.55
N SER A 33 -10.06 -17.02 -7.84
CA SER A 33 -9.85 -18.44 -7.58
C SER A 33 -8.79 -19.06 -8.49
N ASP A 34 -8.45 -18.37 -9.57
CA ASP A 34 -7.44 -18.89 -10.52
C ASP A 34 -6.05 -18.36 -10.22
N LEU A 35 -5.91 -17.49 -9.25
CA LEU A 35 -4.58 -16.99 -8.89
C LEU A 35 -3.79 -18.09 -8.20
N SER A 36 -2.52 -18.18 -8.55
CA SER A 36 -1.64 -19.12 -7.87
C SER A 36 -1.25 -18.54 -6.50
N GLU A 37 -0.76 -19.41 -5.64
CA GLU A 37 -0.28 -18.97 -4.35
C GLU A 37 0.81 -17.92 -4.50
N GLN A 38 1.71 -18.12 -5.45
CA GLN A 38 2.78 -17.17 -5.70
C GLN A 38 2.24 -15.81 -6.12
N GLN A 39 1.21 -15.80 -6.97
CA GLN A 39 0.60 -14.55 -7.39
C GLN A 39 -0.06 -13.83 -6.23
N VAL A 40 -0.74 -14.56 -5.38
CA VAL A 40 -1.38 -13.97 -4.19
C VAL A 40 -0.32 -13.39 -3.26
N LEU A 41 0.76 -14.12 -3.04
CA LEU A 41 1.85 -13.60 -2.19
C LEU A 41 2.46 -12.35 -2.76
N THR A 42 2.66 -12.31 -4.08
CA THR A 42 3.21 -11.12 -4.73
C THR A 42 2.29 -9.92 -4.54
N LEU A 43 0.97 -10.14 -4.68
CA LEU A 43 0.00 -9.08 -4.45
C LEU A 43 0.07 -8.57 -3.00
N MET A 44 0.16 -9.49 -2.06
CA MET A 44 0.23 -9.11 -0.65
C MET A 44 1.51 -8.34 -0.37
N GLU A 45 2.63 -8.80 -0.91
CA GLU A 45 3.90 -8.12 -0.72
C GLU A 45 3.88 -6.72 -1.30
N ALA A 46 3.29 -6.55 -2.48
CA ALA A 46 3.17 -5.24 -3.11
C ALA A 46 2.32 -4.31 -2.27
N ALA A 47 1.21 -4.81 -1.75
CA ALA A 47 0.30 -4.01 -0.94
C ALA A 47 0.95 -3.62 0.38
N VAL A 48 1.56 -4.57 1.07
CA VAL A 48 2.19 -4.30 2.36
C VAL A 48 3.38 -3.36 2.18
N GLY A 49 4.22 -3.63 1.18
CA GLY A 49 5.36 -2.76 0.91
C GLY A 49 4.94 -1.35 0.56
N GLY A 50 3.90 -1.21 -0.27
CA GLY A 50 3.38 0.10 -0.63
C GLY A 50 2.84 0.85 0.57
N PHE A 51 2.11 0.15 1.44
CA PHE A 51 1.59 0.76 2.65
C PHE A 51 2.72 1.26 3.55
N GLN A 52 3.74 0.41 3.75
CA GLN A 52 4.86 0.77 4.60
C GLN A 52 5.64 1.95 4.03
N ASP A 53 5.86 1.95 2.72
CA ASP A 53 6.57 3.05 2.08
C ASP A 53 5.80 4.35 2.22
N ALA A 54 4.50 4.32 2.03
CA ALA A 54 3.67 5.51 2.16
C ALA A 54 3.68 6.03 3.59
N MET A 55 3.59 5.14 4.57
CA MET A 55 3.62 5.56 5.97
C MET A 55 4.97 6.16 6.33
N ARG A 56 6.05 5.60 5.78
CA ARG A 56 7.37 6.14 6.00
C ARG A 56 7.51 7.53 5.41
N ASP A 57 6.98 7.74 4.22
CA ASP A 57 7.03 9.05 3.56
C ASP A 57 6.23 10.08 4.34
N ILE A 58 5.06 9.70 4.84
CA ILE A 58 4.24 10.60 5.64
C ILE A 58 4.98 10.98 6.93
N ALA A 59 5.58 9.99 7.57
CA ALA A 59 6.34 10.24 8.80
C ALA A 59 7.53 11.16 8.54
N ALA A 60 8.21 10.96 7.41
CA ALA A 60 9.34 11.81 7.06
C ALA A 60 8.91 13.24 6.81
N ALA A 61 7.77 13.42 6.13
CA ALA A 61 7.24 14.75 5.89
C ALA A 61 6.87 15.43 7.21
N ASN A 62 6.29 14.70 8.13
CA ASN A 62 5.94 15.25 9.43
C ASN A 62 7.18 15.65 10.23
N LYS A 63 8.24 14.87 10.10
CA LYS A 63 9.48 15.17 10.81
C LYS A 63 10.17 16.40 10.27
N GLN A 64 9.93 16.74 9.01
CA GLN A 64 10.54 17.89 8.40
C GLN A 64 9.75 19.16 8.65
N SER A 65 8.71 19.07 9.43
CA SER A 65 7.90 20.23 9.74
C SER A 65 8.72 21.25 10.51
N PRO A 66 8.77 22.49 10.06
CA PRO A 66 9.63 23.48 10.68
C PRO A 66 9.19 23.92 12.04
N GLU A 67 7.97 23.66 12.40
CA GLU A 67 7.50 24.09 13.72
C GLU A 67 7.81 23.08 14.79
N VAL A 68 8.51 22.06 14.51
CA VAL A 68 8.91 21.15 15.56
C VAL A 68 9.98 21.81 16.35
N PRO A 69 9.66 22.29 17.53
CA PRO A 69 10.59 23.13 18.26
C PRO A 69 11.36 22.26 19.17
N PHE A 70 12.04 21.58 19.07
CA PHE A 70 12.83 21.01 20.13
C PHE A 70 14.28 20.96 19.79
#